data_94e18ed5bf133d35697d75750a0b49b0
#
_entry.id   94e18ed5bf133d35697d75750a0b49b0
#
_cell.length_a   1.000
_cell.length_b   1.000
_cell.length_c   1.000
_cell.angle_alpha   90.00
_cell.angle_beta   90.00
_cell.angle_gamma   90.00
#
_symmetry.space_group_name_H-M   'P 1'
#
loop_
_entity.id
_entity.type
_entity.pdbx_description
1 polymer ?
#
loop_
_entity_poly.entity_id
_entity_poly.type
_entity_poly.pdbx_seq_one_letter_code
_entity_poly.pdbx_strand_id
1 'polypeptide(L)'
;LDEYALVSKKERKLSDIITGYLDPTDDVPSAAEIAEATLAATEASDENAEEDEVETGPDPVEAKKRFSAIKRQHNKVLKTIEAKGRSHKTSLTELNKLSDLFKFLKLTPRVFDPIVDDARKVLAQIRKPEREIMRIALREATMPRKTFIETFVGSESDFKWVSKLSRRKDFGNKLLARKEEIQRLQRRILDAEKSSGLSVAEIK
;
A
#
# COMPACT_ATOMS: atom_id res chain seq x y z
N LEU A 1 -11.17 6.05 -6.50
CA LEU A 1 -12.51 6.03 -7.13
C LEU A 1 -13.39 7.15 -6.59
N ASP A 2 -13.34 7.43 -5.29
CA ASP A 2 -14.13 8.48 -4.64
C ASP A 2 -13.75 9.86 -5.16
N GLU A 3 -12.46 10.14 -5.33
CA GLU A 3 -11.96 11.37 -5.95
C GLU A 3 -12.49 11.56 -7.37
N TYR A 4 -12.51 10.48 -8.18
CA TYR A 4 -13.10 10.57 -9.52
C TYR A 4 -14.63 10.75 -9.50
N ALA A 5 -15.32 10.26 -8.47
CA ALA A 5 -16.75 10.54 -8.30
C ALA A 5 -17.02 12.03 -8.08
N LEU A 6 -16.09 12.76 -7.41
CA LEU A 6 -16.17 14.22 -7.24
C LEU A 6 -15.99 14.95 -8.58
N VAL A 7 -15.13 14.44 -9.49
CA VAL A 7 -15.00 14.98 -10.86
C VAL A 7 -16.32 14.82 -11.63
N SER A 8 -16.95 13.65 -11.50
CA SER A 8 -18.24 13.39 -12.15
C SER A 8 -19.36 14.33 -11.66
N LYS A 9 -19.25 14.80 -10.41
CA LYS A 9 -20.17 15.80 -9.81
C LYS A 9 -19.77 17.25 -10.10
N LYS A 10 -18.68 17.48 -10.85
CA LYS A 10 -18.09 18.82 -11.11
C LYS A 10 -17.58 19.56 -9.85
N GLU A 11 -17.34 18.83 -8.77
CA GLU A 11 -16.79 19.37 -7.52
C GLU A 11 -15.26 19.45 -7.55
N ARG A 12 -14.63 18.78 -8.54
CA ARG A 12 -13.18 18.72 -8.73
C ARG A 12 -12.81 18.63 -10.21
N LYS A 13 -11.64 19.15 -10.59
CA LYS A 13 -11.11 19.03 -11.95
C LYS A 13 -10.39 17.66 -12.10
N LEU A 14 -10.40 17.10 -13.32
CA LEU A 14 -9.71 15.85 -13.61
C LEU A 14 -8.19 15.98 -13.44
N SER A 15 -7.64 17.13 -13.80
CA SER A 15 -6.23 17.52 -13.62
C SER A 15 -5.78 17.52 -12.15
N ASP A 16 -6.70 17.64 -11.18
CA ASP A 16 -6.39 17.54 -9.75
C ASP A 16 -6.11 16.08 -9.31
N ILE A 17 -6.53 15.10 -10.10
CA ILE A 17 -6.44 13.66 -9.76
C ILE A 17 -5.34 12.99 -10.54
N ILE A 18 -5.28 13.20 -11.84
CA ILE A 18 -4.31 12.59 -12.74
C ILE A 18 -3.64 13.65 -13.61
N THR A 19 -2.35 13.48 -13.85
CA THR A 19 -1.58 14.34 -14.76
C THR A 19 -1.56 13.77 -16.18
N GLY A 20 -1.85 12.47 -16.34
CA GLY A 20 -1.83 11.79 -17.63
C GLY A 20 -1.89 10.28 -17.47
N TYR A 21 -1.53 9.60 -18.54
CA TYR A 21 -1.49 8.15 -18.63
C TYR A 21 -0.07 7.69 -18.96
N LEU A 22 0.34 6.52 -18.44
CA LEU A 22 1.52 5.82 -18.90
C LEU A 22 1.10 4.94 -20.07
N ASP A 23 1.79 5.04 -21.20
CA ASP A 23 1.63 4.07 -22.28
C ASP A 23 2.55 2.87 -22.01
N PRO A 24 2.11 1.64 -22.28
CA PRO A 24 2.96 0.44 -22.11
C PRO A 24 4.22 0.45 -22.99
N THR A 25 4.25 1.30 -24.01
CA THR A 25 5.35 1.49 -24.96
C THR A 25 6.23 2.69 -24.63
N ASP A 26 5.84 3.54 -23.68
CA ASP A 26 6.67 4.62 -23.20
C ASP A 26 7.77 4.02 -22.29
N ASP A 27 8.97 3.93 -22.81
CA ASP A 27 10.18 3.81 -21.99
C ASP A 27 10.14 4.96 -20.97
N VAL A 28 10.26 4.63 -19.68
CA VAL A 28 10.27 5.63 -18.63
C VAL A 28 11.39 6.62 -18.94
N PRO A 29 11.07 7.91 -19.24
CA PRO A 29 12.12 8.86 -19.60
C PRO A 29 13.13 8.90 -18.47
N SER A 30 14.40 8.78 -18.82
CA SER A 30 15.49 8.83 -17.84
C SER A 30 15.45 10.18 -17.10
N ALA A 31 15.99 10.22 -15.88
CA ALA A 31 16.09 11.48 -15.13
C ALA A 31 16.78 12.60 -15.93
N ALA A 32 17.64 12.25 -16.91
CA ALA A 32 18.30 13.17 -17.83
C ALA A 32 17.31 13.76 -18.86
N GLU A 33 16.42 12.95 -19.44
CA GLU A 33 15.41 13.40 -20.40
C GLU A 33 14.33 14.27 -19.73
N ILE A 34 14.00 13.98 -18.46
CA ILE A 34 13.10 14.84 -17.68
C ILE A 34 13.76 16.18 -17.39
N ALA A 35 15.06 16.22 -17.09
CA ALA A 35 15.82 17.45 -16.86
C ALA A 35 15.95 18.28 -18.14
N GLU A 36 16.20 17.65 -19.28
CA GLU A 36 16.30 18.31 -20.59
C GLU A 36 14.95 18.89 -21.04
N ALA A 37 13.85 18.12 -20.86
CA ALA A 37 12.49 18.59 -21.15
C ALA A 37 12.09 19.79 -20.25
N THR A 38 12.55 19.81 -18.99
CA THR A 38 12.28 20.92 -18.06
C THR A 38 13.09 22.16 -18.44
N LEU A 39 14.34 22.00 -18.89
CA LEU A 39 15.18 23.09 -19.38
C LEU A 39 14.62 23.67 -20.69
N ALA A 40 14.22 22.83 -21.64
CA ALA A 40 13.62 23.27 -22.90
C ALA A 40 12.28 24.01 -22.69
N ALA A 41 11.48 23.60 -21.70
CA ALA A 41 10.24 24.28 -21.32
C ALA A 41 10.50 25.65 -20.66
N THR A 42 11.65 25.83 -19.99
CA THR A 42 12.02 27.09 -19.33
C THR A 42 12.59 28.10 -20.35
N GLU A 43 13.24 27.65 -21.44
CA GLU A 43 13.77 28.49 -22.50
C GLU A 43 12.71 28.95 -23.51
N ALA A 44 11.57 28.25 -23.59
CA ALA A 44 10.46 28.58 -24.48
C ALA A 44 9.43 29.59 -23.91
N SER A 45 9.64 30.09 -22.70
CA SER A 45 8.69 30.96 -22.01
C SER A 45 8.98 32.48 -22.14
N ASP A 46 9.72 32.92 -23.15
CA ASP A 46 9.90 34.34 -23.46
C ASP A 46 9.53 34.58 -24.92
N GLU A 47 8.28 34.82 -25.20
CA GLU A 47 7.67 35.71 -26.18
C GLU A 47 6.20 35.30 -26.49
N ASN A 48 5.29 36.13 -25.99
CA ASN A 48 3.99 36.46 -26.57
C ASN A 48 3.12 35.32 -27.15
N ALA A 49 2.18 34.80 -26.38
CA ALA A 49 0.94 34.24 -26.95
C ALA A 49 -0.24 34.56 -26.02
N GLU A 50 -1.19 35.28 -26.57
CA GLU A 50 -2.52 35.50 -26.00
C GLU A 50 -3.13 34.17 -25.58
N GLU A 51 -3.77 34.21 -24.41
CA GLU A 51 -4.42 33.12 -23.72
C GLU A 51 -5.57 32.53 -24.55
N ASP A 52 -5.30 31.53 -25.36
CA ASP A 52 -6.23 30.43 -25.56
C ASP A 52 -5.81 29.35 -24.55
N GLU A 53 -6.53 29.26 -23.43
CA GLU A 53 -6.43 28.15 -22.47
C GLU A 53 -6.77 26.83 -23.18
N VAL A 54 -5.83 26.29 -23.93
CA VAL A 54 -5.87 24.90 -24.32
C VAL A 54 -5.77 24.12 -23.02
N GLU A 55 -6.91 23.59 -22.54
CA GLU A 55 -6.96 22.65 -21.41
C GLU A 55 -6.05 21.46 -21.74
N THR A 56 -4.76 21.58 -21.47
CA THR A 56 -3.73 20.52 -21.56
C THR A 56 -3.91 19.52 -20.40
N GLY A 57 -5.15 19.16 -20.12
CA GLY A 57 -5.51 18.13 -19.15
C GLY A 57 -5.65 16.75 -19.79
N PRO A 58 -5.60 15.69 -18.99
CA PRO A 58 -5.84 14.34 -19.47
C PRO A 58 -7.24 14.23 -20.11
N ASP A 59 -7.34 13.53 -21.25
CA ASP A 59 -8.59 13.34 -22.00
C ASP A 59 -9.73 12.82 -21.10
N PRO A 60 -10.84 13.57 -20.95
CA PRO A 60 -11.97 13.16 -20.10
C PRO A 60 -12.66 11.88 -20.59
N VAL A 61 -12.66 11.61 -21.90
CA VAL A 61 -13.30 10.41 -22.48
C VAL A 61 -12.49 9.17 -22.12
N GLU A 62 -11.18 9.24 -22.29
CA GLU A 62 -10.27 8.16 -21.90
C GLU A 62 -10.27 7.95 -20.38
N ALA A 63 -10.29 9.03 -19.58
CA ALA A 63 -10.45 8.96 -18.12
C ALA A 63 -11.71 8.18 -17.73
N LYS A 64 -12.87 8.54 -18.30
CA LYS A 64 -14.14 7.86 -18.02
C LYS A 64 -14.07 6.37 -18.33
N LYS A 65 -13.45 6.00 -19.46
CA LYS A 65 -13.27 4.61 -19.88
C LYS A 65 -12.38 3.86 -18.87
N ARG A 66 -11.21 4.39 -18.52
CA ARG A 66 -10.26 3.76 -17.60
C ARG A 66 -10.82 3.66 -16.18
N PHE A 67 -11.38 4.73 -15.62
CA PHE A 67 -11.98 4.69 -14.28
C PHE A 67 -13.20 3.77 -14.20
N SER A 68 -14.01 3.66 -15.28
CA SER A 68 -15.11 2.70 -15.34
C SER A 68 -14.61 1.25 -15.38
N ALA A 69 -13.51 0.97 -16.08
CA ALA A 69 -12.88 -0.35 -16.09
C ALA A 69 -12.32 -0.70 -14.70
N ILE A 70 -11.61 0.22 -14.07
CA ILE A 70 -11.09 0.06 -12.70
C ILE A 70 -12.23 -0.20 -11.70
N LYS A 71 -13.32 0.58 -11.76
CA LYS A 71 -14.48 0.40 -10.87
C LYS A 71 -15.13 -0.98 -11.06
N ARG A 72 -15.28 -1.42 -12.29
CA ARG A 72 -15.83 -2.76 -12.60
C ARG A 72 -14.94 -3.87 -12.04
N GLN A 73 -13.64 -3.76 -12.29
CA GLN A 73 -12.67 -4.74 -11.80
C GLN A 73 -12.56 -4.73 -10.27
N HIS A 74 -12.56 -3.56 -9.65
CA HIS A 74 -12.57 -3.43 -8.19
C HIS A 74 -13.78 -4.11 -7.55
N ASN A 75 -14.99 -3.89 -8.09
CA ASN A 75 -16.18 -4.54 -7.59
C ASN A 75 -16.11 -6.08 -7.76
N LYS A 76 -15.48 -6.57 -8.83
CA LYS A 76 -15.27 -8.00 -9.05
C LYS A 76 -14.27 -8.57 -8.03
N VAL A 77 -13.20 -7.84 -7.74
CA VAL A 77 -12.22 -8.20 -6.71
C VAL A 77 -12.89 -8.31 -5.34
N LEU A 78 -13.67 -7.31 -4.93
CA LEU A 78 -14.38 -7.32 -3.64
C LEU A 78 -15.27 -8.55 -3.50
N LYS A 79 -16.12 -8.84 -4.49
CA LYS A 79 -16.98 -10.03 -4.51
C LYS A 79 -16.19 -11.33 -4.42
N THR A 80 -15.05 -11.39 -5.10
CA THR A 80 -14.21 -12.60 -5.12
C THR A 80 -13.52 -12.81 -3.76
N ILE A 81 -13.06 -11.73 -3.13
CA ILE A 81 -12.45 -11.77 -1.80
C ILE A 81 -13.50 -12.16 -0.75
N GLU A 82 -14.71 -11.62 -0.83
CA GLU A 82 -15.81 -11.94 0.06
C GLU A 82 -16.21 -13.42 -0.04
N ALA A 83 -16.29 -13.96 -1.26
CA ALA A 83 -16.70 -15.34 -1.51
C ALA A 83 -15.62 -16.39 -1.20
N LYS A 84 -14.35 -16.09 -1.45
CA LYS A 84 -13.25 -17.08 -1.43
C LYS A 84 -12.09 -16.73 -0.50
N GLY A 85 -12.09 -15.53 0.05
CA GLY A 85 -10.97 -14.98 0.81
C GLY A 85 -9.88 -14.37 -0.08
N ARG A 86 -9.08 -13.48 0.50
CA ARG A 86 -8.05 -12.70 -0.22
C ARG A 86 -6.92 -13.58 -0.77
N SER A 87 -6.45 -14.55 0.03
CA SER A 87 -5.32 -15.43 -0.34
C SER A 87 -5.66 -16.49 -1.38
N HIS A 88 -6.92 -16.59 -1.82
CA HIS A 88 -7.32 -17.57 -2.82
C HIS A 88 -6.76 -17.20 -4.20
N LYS A 89 -6.29 -18.20 -4.96
CA LYS A 89 -5.67 -18.02 -6.29
C LYS A 89 -6.50 -17.13 -7.24
N THR A 90 -7.82 -17.32 -7.25
CA THR A 90 -8.73 -16.50 -8.08
C THR A 90 -8.72 -15.03 -7.64
N SER A 91 -8.72 -14.76 -6.32
CA SER A 91 -8.69 -13.41 -5.79
C SER A 91 -7.38 -12.71 -6.13
N LEU A 92 -6.25 -13.41 -6.03
CA LEU A 92 -4.93 -12.90 -6.45
C LEU A 92 -4.89 -12.58 -7.95
N THR A 93 -5.49 -13.44 -8.79
CA THR A 93 -5.58 -13.19 -10.25
C THR A 93 -6.40 -11.93 -10.55
N GLU A 94 -7.53 -11.72 -9.87
CA GLU A 94 -8.36 -10.53 -10.09
C GLU A 94 -7.71 -9.27 -9.48
N LEU A 95 -6.95 -9.38 -8.39
CA LEU A 95 -6.13 -8.29 -7.83
C LEU A 95 -5.02 -7.88 -8.80
N ASN A 96 -4.32 -8.83 -9.43
CA ASN A 96 -3.31 -8.53 -10.44
C ASN A 96 -3.90 -7.77 -11.63
N LYS A 97 -5.07 -8.18 -12.13
CA LYS A 97 -5.78 -7.46 -13.19
C LYS A 97 -6.14 -6.03 -12.78
N LEU A 98 -6.54 -5.83 -11.52
CA LEU A 98 -6.82 -4.49 -11.01
C LEU A 98 -5.54 -3.64 -10.94
N SER A 99 -4.44 -4.23 -10.48
CA SER A 99 -3.12 -3.58 -10.46
C SER A 99 -2.68 -3.16 -11.86
N ASP A 100 -2.86 -4.07 -12.87
CA ASP A 100 -2.51 -3.78 -14.26
C ASP A 100 -3.31 -2.61 -14.85
N LEU A 101 -4.57 -2.45 -14.47
CA LEU A 101 -5.36 -1.29 -14.88
C LEU A 101 -4.95 0.00 -14.18
N PHE A 102 -4.51 -0.10 -12.92
CA PHE A 102 -4.21 1.06 -12.09
C PHE A 102 -2.81 1.65 -12.35
N LYS A 103 -1.82 0.81 -12.65
CA LYS A 103 -0.43 1.22 -12.84
C LYS A 103 -0.21 2.22 -14.00
N PHE A 104 -1.14 2.29 -14.93
CA PHE A 104 -1.06 3.21 -16.08
C PHE A 104 -1.64 4.60 -15.81
N LEU A 105 -2.07 4.89 -14.58
CA LEU A 105 -2.51 6.22 -14.18
C LEU A 105 -1.35 7.00 -13.54
N LYS A 106 -1.02 8.17 -14.10
CA LYS A 106 -0.12 9.14 -13.46
C LYS A 106 -0.95 9.97 -12.47
N LEU A 107 -0.91 9.60 -11.19
CA LEU A 107 -1.62 10.34 -10.14
C LEU A 107 -0.88 11.64 -9.81
N THR A 108 -1.65 12.68 -9.49
CA THR A 108 -1.07 13.92 -8.93
C THR A 108 -0.51 13.68 -7.54
N PRO A 109 0.51 14.45 -7.09
CA PRO A 109 1.02 14.37 -5.72
C PRO A 109 -0.08 14.53 -4.67
N ARG A 110 -1.05 15.38 -4.92
CA ARG A 110 -2.20 15.61 -4.04
C ARG A 110 -3.00 14.34 -3.71
N VAL A 111 -3.09 13.41 -4.65
CA VAL A 111 -3.79 12.11 -4.47
C VAL A 111 -2.82 11.02 -4.05
N PHE A 112 -1.59 11.06 -4.58
CA PHE A 112 -0.58 10.04 -4.33
C PHE A 112 -0.01 10.09 -2.91
N ASP A 113 0.34 11.28 -2.42
CA ASP A 113 0.98 11.45 -1.12
C ASP A 113 0.13 10.94 0.05
N PRO A 114 -1.19 11.23 0.14
CA PRO A 114 -2.04 10.64 1.17
C PRO A 114 -2.08 9.11 1.14
N ILE A 115 -2.09 8.50 -0.05
CA ILE A 115 -2.08 7.02 -0.18
C ILE A 115 -0.77 6.44 0.37
N VAL A 116 0.36 7.08 0.04
CA VAL A 116 1.68 6.66 0.54
C VAL A 116 1.77 6.85 2.06
N ASP A 117 1.26 7.95 2.57
CA ASP A 117 1.26 8.21 4.01
C ASP A 117 0.38 7.23 4.78
N ASP A 118 -0.76 6.85 4.24
CA ASP A 118 -1.62 5.82 4.85
C ASP A 118 -0.93 4.45 4.84
N ALA A 119 -0.28 4.08 3.74
CA ALA A 119 0.53 2.86 3.68
C ALA A 119 1.67 2.87 4.72
N ARG A 120 2.37 4.01 4.87
CA ARG A 120 3.41 4.20 5.89
C ARG A 120 2.86 4.10 7.31
N LYS A 121 1.68 4.65 7.59
CA LYS A 121 1.01 4.56 8.90
C LYS A 121 0.69 3.12 9.24
N VAL A 122 0.09 2.36 8.30
CA VAL A 122 -0.23 0.94 8.50
C VAL A 122 1.06 0.13 8.77
N LEU A 123 2.11 0.34 7.98
CA LEU A 123 3.41 -0.29 8.19
C LEU A 123 3.99 0.03 9.57
N ALA A 124 3.87 1.27 10.03
CA ALA A 124 4.34 1.69 11.35
C ALA A 124 3.55 1.04 12.48
N GLN A 125 2.23 0.85 12.31
CA GLN A 125 1.36 0.16 13.27
C GLN A 125 1.77 -1.30 13.47
N ILE A 126 2.35 -1.95 12.47
CA ILE A 126 2.87 -3.31 12.57
C ILE A 126 4.30 -3.31 13.13
N ARG A 127 5.18 -2.48 12.59
CA ARG A 127 6.60 -2.49 12.98
C ARG A 127 6.87 -2.04 14.42
N LYS A 128 6.03 -1.16 14.99
CA LYS A 128 6.18 -0.75 16.39
C LYS A 128 5.95 -1.91 17.38
N PRO A 129 4.79 -2.61 17.35
CA PRO A 129 4.57 -3.79 18.18
C PRO A 129 5.59 -4.91 17.95
N GLU A 130 5.98 -5.17 16.70
CA GLU A 130 7.00 -6.19 16.40
C GLU A 130 8.35 -5.92 17.06
N ARG A 131 8.83 -4.67 16.99
CA ARG A 131 10.08 -4.26 17.64
C ARG A 131 9.99 -4.43 19.15
N GLU A 132 8.83 -4.15 19.73
CA GLU A 132 8.61 -4.30 21.16
C GLU A 132 8.57 -5.78 21.56
N ILE A 133 7.88 -6.63 20.80
CA ILE A 133 7.90 -8.09 21.01
C ILE A 133 9.34 -8.63 20.89
N MET A 134 10.09 -8.17 19.89
CA MET A 134 11.49 -8.55 19.73
C MET A 134 12.33 -8.10 20.94
N ARG A 135 12.12 -6.89 21.45
CA ARG A 135 12.81 -6.38 22.65
C ARG A 135 12.54 -7.27 23.86
N ILE A 136 11.28 -7.59 24.10
CA ILE A 136 10.86 -8.48 25.19
C ILE A 136 11.49 -9.87 25.03
N ALA A 137 11.38 -10.47 23.86
CA ALA A 137 11.90 -11.79 23.59
C ALA A 137 13.43 -11.89 23.75
N LEU A 138 14.18 -10.94 23.17
CA LEU A 138 15.64 -10.99 23.17
C LEU A 138 16.26 -10.51 24.50
N ARG A 139 15.75 -9.39 25.05
CA ARG A 139 16.38 -8.76 26.24
C ARG A 139 15.84 -9.31 27.55
N GLU A 140 14.53 -9.52 27.65
CA GLU A 140 13.91 -9.94 28.91
C GLU A 140 13.82 -11.46 29.02
N ALA A 141 13.40 -12.14 27.93
CA ALA A 141 13.36 -13.59 27.91
C ALA A 141 14.70 -14.26 27.54
N THR A 142 15.71 -13.48 27.12
CA THR A 142 17.04 -14.01 26.72
C THR A 142 16.98 -15.01 25.55
N MET A 143 15.99 -14.85 24.68
CA MET A 143 15.81 -15.69 23.50
C MET A 143 16.89 -15.38 22.44
N PRO A 144 17.52 -16.39 21.81
CA PRO A 144 18.45 -16.15 20.71
C PRO A 144 17.76 -15.48 19.52
N ARG A 145 18.39 -14.45 18.93
CA ARG A 145 17.82 -13.69 17.79
C ARG A 145 17.46 -14.59 16.61
N LYS A 146 18.29 -15.60 16.30
CA LYS A 146 18.04 -16.56 15.23
C LYS A 146 16.71 -17.30 15.47
N THR A 147 16.52 -17.83 16.67
CA THR A 147 15.28 -18.52 17.05
C THR A 147 14.06 -17.61 17.00
N PHE A 148 14.22 -16.33 17.40
CA PHE A 148 13.14 -15.36 17.28
C PHE A 148 12.71 -15.19 15.82
N ILE A 149 13.64 -14.93 14.91
CA ILE A 149 13.35 -14.71 13.49
C ILE A 149 12.69 -15.97 12.88
N GLU A 150 13.23 -17.15 13.16
CA GLU A 150 12.72 -18.44 12.63
C GLU A 150 11.30 -18.77 13.12
N THR A 151 10.93 -18.32 14.32
CA THR A 151 9.65 -18.72 14.92
C THR A 151 8.58 -17.63 14.90
N PHE A 152 8.99 -16.36 14.85
CA PHE A 152 8.06 -15.22 14.92
C PHE A 152 7.60 -14.75 13.53
N VAL A 153 8.49 -14.80 12.53
CA VAL A 153 8.11 -14.43 11.16
C VAL A 153 7.04 -15.39 10.64
N GLY A 154 5.92 -14.84 10.19
CA GLY A 154 4.75 -15.61 9.78
C GLY A 154 3.84 -16.06 10.94
N SER A 155 4.16 -15.69 12.18
CA SER A 155 3.37 -15.96 13.38
C SER A 155 3.08 -14.69 14.19
N GLU A 156 3.18 -13.53 13.56
CA GLU A 156 3.09 -12.22 14.20
C GLU A 156 1.74 -12.00 14.90
N SER A 157 0.66 -12.54 14.34
CA SER A 157 -0.69 -12.49 14.90
C SER A 157 -1.14 -13.80 15.59
N ASP A 158 -0.24 -14.80 15.72
CA ASP A 158 -0.56 -16.08 16.39
C ASP A 158 -0.40 -15.98 17.91
N PHE A 159 -1.52 -15.85 18.62
CA PHE A 159 -1.56 -15.83 20.10
C PHE A 159 -1.01 -17.10 20.77
N LYS A 160 -0.85 -18.20 20.04
CA LYS A 160 -0.29 -19.45 20.54
C LYS A 160 1.25 -19.48 20.48
N TRP A 161 1.87 -18.52 19.82
CA TRP A 161 3.32 -18.46 19.61
C TRP A 161 4.11 -18.61 20.93
N VAL A 162 3.79 -17.83 21.95
CA VAL A 162 4.42 -17.92 23.29
C VAL A 162 4.22 -19.31 23.91
N SER A 163 3.00 -19.84 23.83
CA SER A 163 2.69 -21.16 24.40
C SER A 163 3.42 -22.31 23.71
N LYS A 164 3.64 -22.22 22.40
CA LYS A 164 4.44 -23.19 21.62
C LYS A 164 5.90 -23.23 22.10
N LEU A 165 6.45 -22.09 22.52
CA LEU A 165 7.83 -21.92 22.92
C LEU A 165 8.05 -22.08 24.44
N SER A 166 6.99 -22.15 25.24
CA SER A 166 7.07 -22.26 26.71
C SER A 166 7.83 -23.50 27.19
N ARG A 167 7.88 -24.56 26.38
CA ARG A 167 8.60 -25.81 26.69
C ARG A 167 10.11 -25.71 26.55
N ARG A 168 10.66 -24.62 26.00
CA ARG A 168 12.10 -24.41 25.86
C ARG A 168 12.71 -24.10 27.25
N LYS A 169 13.69 -24.90 27.67
CA LYS A 169 14.31 -24.78 28.99
C LYS A 169 15.04 -23.45 29.21
N ASP A 170 15.66 -22.91 28.17
CA ASP A 170 16.56 -21.76 28.25
C ASP A 170 15.82 -20.44 28.43
N PHE A 171 14.68 -20.25 27.77
CA PHE A 171 13.96 -18.98 27.72
C PHE A 171 12.43 -19.13 27.86
N GLY A 172 11.89 -20.33 27.78
CA GLY A 172 10.45 -20.58 27.72
C GLY A 172 9.67 -20.02 28.93
N ASN A 173 10.18 -20.24 30.14
CA ASN A 173 9.54 -19.73 31.37
C ASN A 173 9.55 -18.19 31.44
N LYS A 174 10.67 -17.56 31.04
CA LYS A 174 10.78 -16.09 30.99
C LYS A 174 9.85 -15.50 29.94
N LEU A 175 9.75 -16.14 28.78
CA LEU A 175 8.84 -15.74 27.70
C LEU A 175 7.37 -15.90 28.14
N LEU A 176 7.05 -17.00 28.85
CA LEU A 176 5.72 -17.25 29.38
C LEU A 176 5.28 -16.19 30.40
N ALA A 177 6.22 -15.72 31.24
CA ALA A 177 5.96 -14.64 32.20
C ALA A 177 5.54 -13.32 31.52
N ARG A 178 5.92 -13.11 30.24
CA ARG A 178 5.56 -11.93 29.45
C ARG A 178 4.45 -12.19 28.44
N LYS A 179 3.75 -13.32 28.56
CA LYS A 179 2.73 -13.76 27.60
C LYS A 179 1.64 -12.70 27.38
N GLU A 180 1.09 -12.14 28.42
CA GLU A 180 0.00 -11.17 28.30
C GLU A 180 0.42 -9.91 27.57
N GLU A 181 1.63 -9.41 27.86
CA GLU A 181 2.20 -8.23 27.20
C GLU A 181 2.43 -8.49 25.70
N ILE A 182 3.00 -9.65 25.35
CA ILE A 182 3.20 -10.07 23.97
C ILE A 182 1.85 -10.22 23.25
N GLN A 183 0.88 -10.87 23.86
CA GLN A 183 -0.45 -11.02 23.27
C GLN A 183 -1.17 -9.68 23.06
N ARG A 184 -0.97 -8.72 23.97
CA ARG A 184 -1.50 -7.36 23.78
C ARG A 184 -0.89 -6.68 22.55
N LEU A 185 0.40 -6.87 22.31
CA LEU A 185 1.07 -6.35 21.12
C LEU A 185 0.63 -7.08 19.84
N GLN A 186 0.46 -8.40 19.92
CA GLN A 186 -0.09 -9.19 18.81
C GLN A 186 -1.52 -8.78 18.44
N ARG A 187 -2.37 -8.41 19.42
CA ARG A 187 -3.70 -7.84 19.13
C ARG A 187 -3.60 -6.57 18.30
N ARG A 188 -2.67 -5.68 18.61
CA ARG A 188 -2.46 -4.45 17.81
C ARG A 188 -2.05 -4.75 16.37
N ILE A 189 -1.23 -5.79 16.16
CA ILE A 189 -0.88 -6.25 14.82
C ILE A 189 -2.12 -6.79 14.11
N LEU A 190 -2.90 -7.64 14.77
CA LEU A 190 -4.14 -8.18 14.22
C LEU A 190 -5.18 -7.10 13.89
N ASP A 191 -5.27 -6.06 14.73
CA ASP A 191 -6.16 -4.92 14.47
C ASP A 191 -5.70 -4.12 13.25
N ALA A 192 -4.38 -3.96 13.04
CA ALA A 192 -3.83 -3.35 11.84
C ALA A 192 -4.11 -4.20 10.58
N GLU A 193 -3.99 -5.53 10.65
CA GLU A 193 -4.39 -6.44 9.56
C GLU A 193 -5.89 -6.30 9.22
N LYS A 194 -6.74 -6.27 10.24
CA LYS A 194 -8.20 -6.13 10.03
C LYS A 194 -8.57 -4.78 9.43
N SER A 195 -7.96 -3.69 9.91
CA SER A 195 -8.26 -2.35 9.43
C SER A 195 -7.78 -2.10 8.00
N SER A 196 -6.63 -2.68 7.63
CA SER A 196 -6.09 -2.56 6.28
C SER A 196 -6.65 -3.58 5.29
N GLY A 197 -7.23 -4.69 5.79
CA GLY A 197 -7.63 -5.83 4.97
C GLY A 197 -6.46 -6.58 4.31
N LEU A 198 -5.23 -6.35 4.79
CA LEU A 198 -3.98 -6.92 4.29
C LEU A 198 -3.33 -7.78 5.38
N SER A 199 -2.72 -8.90 4.99
CA SER A 199 -1.88 -9.66 5.91
C SER A 199 -0.56 -8.95 6.21
N VAL A 200 0.09 -9.27 7.34
CA VAL A 200 1.41 -8.72 7.70
C VAL A 200 2.43 -8.92 6.58
N ALA A 201 2.40 -10.06 5.90
CA ALA A 201 3.30 -10.37 4.79
C ALA A 201 3.06 -9.49 3.54
N GLU A 202 1.82 -9.07 3.29
CA GLU A 202 1.47 -8.18 2.17
C GLU A 202 1.80 -6.71 2.47
N ILE A 203 1.83 -6.33 3.76
CA ILE A 203 2.12 -4.94 4.17
C ILE A 203 3.64 -4.68 4.22
N LYS A 204 4.46 -5.72 4.44
CA LYS A 204 5.94 -5.63 4.50
C LYS A 204 6.57 -5.67 3.13
#